data_45062ab5cbfe4ef4ca696a73843f1fd0
#
_entry.id   45062ab5cbfe4ef4ca696a73843f1fd0
#
_cell.length_a   1.000
_cell.length_b   1.000
_cell.length_c   1.000
_cell.angle_alpha   90.00
_cell.angle_beta   90.00
_cell.angle_gamma   90.00
#
_symmetry.space_group_name_H-M   'P 1'
#
loop_
_entity.id
_entity.type
_entity.pdbx_description
1 polymer ?
#
loop_
_entity_poly.entity_id
_entity_poly.type
_entity_poly.pdbx_seq_one_letter_code
_entity_poly.pdbx_strand_id
1 'polypeptide(L)'
;DGSITMQNPYWANYRNLRENRKDRYMLNAALSYDILDWLNVSGRIRIDNSHNTYTEKMYASSNVQLTEQSANGLYGVTKTMDRQVYGDALLNINKTFGDDWSLQANIGASFSDMKNDALKIRGPIADGTSGEKQGLANVFNIQNLSNSTKTVRKQEGWREQTQSIFASAEVGYKGTYYLTLTGRNDWPSQLAGPHSNAKSFFYPSVGLSVVLSQLIPNMPENLSYIKLRGSFASVGVAFERYIANPLYSWNESGLSWNTQ
;
A
#
# COMPACT_ATOMS: atom_id res chain seq x y z
N ASP A 1 1.24 -17.38 41.98
CA ASP A 1 0.90 -18.31 40.89
C ASP A 1 -0.10 -17.59 39.98
N GLY A 2 0.41 -16.98 38.95
CA GLY A 2 -0.40 -16.31 37.92
C GLY A 2 -0.95 -17.32 36.90
N SER A 3 -1.79 -18.25 37.33
CA SER A 3 -2.47 -19.13 36.40
C SER A 3 -3.42 -18.29 35.55
N ILE A 4 -3.23 -18.32 34.24
CA ILE A 4 -4.20 -17.81 33.26
C ILE A 4 -5.47 -18.64 33.45
N THR A 5 -6.43 -18.14 34.23
CA THR A 5 -7.74 -18.74 34.30
C THR A 5 -8.41 -18.59 32.95
N MET A 6 -8.53 -19.69 32.22
CA MET A 6 -9.25 -19.67 30.94
C MET A 6 -10.69 -19.21 31.19
N GLN A 7 -11.07 -18.17 30.49
CA GLN A 7 -12.43 -17.66 30.56
C GLN A 7 -13.39 -18.63 29.87
N ASN A 8 -14.61 -18.76 30.40
CA ASN A 8 -15.65 -19.57 29.78
C ASN A 8 -15.82 -19.17 28.32
N PRO A 9 -15.77 -20.10 27.35
CA PRO A 9 -15.89 -19.79 25.92
C PRO A 9 -17.18 -19.06 25.55
N TYR A 10 -18.29 -19.36 26.20
CA TYR A 10 -19.54 -18.63 26.00
C TYR A 10 -19.44 -17.18 26.43
N TRP A 11 -18.77 -16.89 27.56
CA TRP A 11 -18.50 -15.54 27.98
C TRP A 11 -17.63 -14.80 26.98
N ALA A 12 -16.55 -15.42 26.51
CA ALA A 12 -15.65 -14.84 25.53
C ALA A 12 -16.40 -14.44 24.22
N ASN A 13 -17.29 -15.32 23.75
CA ASN A 13 -18.04 -15.05 22.52
C ASN A 13 -19.11 -13.95 22.66
N TYR A 14 -19.73 -13.81 23.82
CA TYR A 14 -20.84 -12.87 24.01
C TYR A 14 -20.44 -11.57 24.72
N ARG A 15 -19.26 -11.54 25.36
CA ARG A 15 -18.84 -10.43 26.22
C ARG A 15 -17.45 -9.87 25.90
N ASN A 16 -16.65 -10.55 25.09
CA ASN A 16 -15.37 -10.04 24.59
C ASN A 16 -15.50 -9.77 23.10
N LEU A 17 -16.19 -8.70 22.77
CA LEU A 17 -16.63 -8.40 21.41
C LEU A 17 -15.55 -7.62 20.66
N ARG A 18 -15.30 -8.05 19.44
CA ARG A 18 -14.45 -7.36 18.48
C ARG A 18 -15.18 -7.22 17.17
N GLU A 19 -15.41 -5.99 16.77
CA GLU A 19 -16.11 -5.66 15.54
C GLU A 19 -15.17 -4.91 14.62
N ASN A 20 -15.15 -5.33 13.37
CA ASN A 20 -14.38 -4.65 12.31
C ASN A 20 -15.34 -4.30 11.18
N ARG A 21 -15.58 -3.01 11.00
CA ARG A 21 -16.41 -2.47 9.92
C ARG A 21 -15.54 -1.71 8.93
N LYS A 22 -15.61 -2.12 7.68
CA LYS A 22 -14.87 -1.49 6.58
C LYS A 22 -15.83 -1.02 5.48
N ASP A 23 -15.81 0.27 5.23
CA ASP A 23 -16.49 0.89 4.10
C ASP A 23 -15.42 1.29 3.07
N ARG A 24 -15.58 0.84 1.81
CA ARG A 24 -14.63 1.13 0.73
C ARG A 24 -15.38 1.53 -0.53
N TYR A 25 -14.91 2.58 -1.16
CA TYR A 25 -15.37 2.96 -2.48
C TYR A 25 -14.19 3.20 -3.42
N MET A 26 -14.39 2.81 -4.67
CA MET A 26 -13.39 2.89 -5.72
C MET A 26 -14.03 3.50 -6.96
N LEU A 27 -13.38 4.54 -7.49
CA LEU A 27 -13.77 5.19 -8.73
C LEU A 27 -12.63 5.01 -9.74
N ASN A 28 -12.98 4.59 -10.94
CA ASN A 28 -12.06 4.52 -12.07
C ASN A 28 -12.68 5.28 -13.25
N ALA A 29 -11.87 6.11 -13.88
CA ALA A 29 -12.20 6.72 -15.15
C ALA A 29 -11.05 6.51 -16.12
N ALA A 30 -11.35 6.17 -17.35
CA ALA A 30 -10.38 6.02 -18.42
C ALA A 30 -10.92 6.69 -19.69
N LEU A 31 -10.03 7.36 -20.40
CA LEU A 31 -10.29 7.97 -21.69
C LEU A 31 -9.22 7.51 -22.66
N SER A 32 -9.63 7.15 -23.86
CA SER A 32 -8.72 6.80 -24.96
C SER A 32 -9.18 7.52 -26.22
N TYR A 33 -8.23 8.04 -26.97
CA TYR A 33 -8.48 8.75 -28.22
C TYR A 33 -7.45 8.37 -29.27
N ASP A 34 -7.94 7.91 -30.43
CA ASP A 34 -7.12 7.59 -31.58
C ASP A 34 -6.85 8.87 -32.37
N ILE A 35 -5.60 9.35 -32.33
CA ILE A 35 -5.16 10.53 -33.05
C ILE A 35 -4.96 10.17 -34.54
N LEU A 36 -4.36 9.01 -34.76
CA LEU A 36 -4.10 8.42 -36.07
C LEU A 36 -4.28 6.90 -35.94
N ASP A 37 -4.44 6.18 -37.06
CA ASP A 37 -4.59 4.71 -37.06
C ASP A 37 -3.47 3.95 -36.34
N TRP A 38 -2.31 4.58 -36.21
CA TRP A 38 -1.12 4.03 -35.56
C TRP A 38 -0.73 4.75 -34.26
N LEU A 39 -1.47 5.78 -33.85
CA LEU A 39 -1.16 6.65 -32.70
C LEU A 39 -2.38 6.84 -31.84
N ASN A 40 -2.34 6.35 -30.62
CA ASN A 40 -3.39 6.47 -29.62
C ASN A 40 -2.87 7.17 -28.36
N VAL A 41 -3.67 8.04 -27.75
CA VAL A 41 -3.42 8.59 -26.43
C VAL A 41 -4.47 8.06 -25.45
N SER A 42 -4.05 7.65 -24.29
CA SER A 42 -4.95 7.21 -23.23
C SER A 42 -4.56 7.78 -21.88
N GLY A 43 -5.57 7.98 -21.03
CA GLY A 43 -5.39 8.45 -19.67
C GLY A 43 -6.32 7.73 -18.73
N ARG A 44 -5.87 7.48 -17.49
CA ARG A 44 -6.65 6.84 -16.44
C ARG A 44 -6.48 7.58 -15.14
N ILE A 45 -7.54 7.62 -14.37
CA ILE A 45 -7.52 8.06 -12.99
C ILE A 45 -8.26 7.03 -12.13
N ARG A 46 -7.68 6.72 -10.99
CA ARG A 46 -8.27 5.83 -10.00
C ARG A 46 -8.20 6.49 -8.63
N ILE A 47 -9.31 6.47 -7.94
CA ILE A 47 -9.43 6.91 -6.54
C ILE A 47 -9.96 5.72 -5.76
N ASP A 48 -9.26 5.34 -4.70
CA ASP A 48 -9.61 4.25 -3.82
C ASP A 48 -9.55 4.77 -2.38
N ASN A 49 -10.68 4.75 -1.69
CA ASN A 49 -10.77 5.16 -0.30
C ASN A 49 -11.35 4.04 0.53
N SER A 50 -10.76 3.78 1.68
CA SER A 50 -11.32 2.86 2.66
C SER A 50 -11.32 3.46 4.05
N HIS A 51 -12.43 3.31 4.73
CA HIS A 51 -12.63 3.68 6.13
C HIS A 51 -12.83 2.41 6.93
N ASN A 52 -11.93 2.15 7.85
CA ASN A 52 -11.98 0.98 8.72
C ASN A 52 -12.19 1.43 10.16
N THR A 53 -13.22 0.91 10.81
CA THR A 53 -13.48 1.12 12.23
C THR A 53 -13.42 -0.23 12.94
N TYR A 54 -12.41 -0.38 13.77
CA TYR A 54 -12.27 -1.53 14.67
C TYR A 54 -12.66 -1.13 16.07
N THR A 55 -13.58 -1.89 16.66
CA THR A 55 -14.10 -1.66 18.02
C THR A 55 -13.85 -2.89 18.87
N GLU A 56 -13.30 -2.69 20.05
CA GLU A 56 -13.07 -3.73 21.05
C GLU A 56 -13.87 -3.39 22.32
N LYS A 57 -14.65 -4.34 22.81
CA LYS A 57 -15.46 -4.21 24.05
C LYS A 57 -15.26 -5.46 24.88
N MET A 58 -14.70 -5.31 26.06
CA MET A 58 -14.60 -6.38 27.05
C MET A 58 -15.42 -5.97 28.27
N TYR A 59 -16.41 -6.77 28.60
CA TYR A 59 -17.34 -6.48 29.67
C TYR A 59 -16.70 -6.67 31.04
N ALA A 60 -17.22 -5.97 32.06
CA ALA A 60 -16.94 -6.24 33.45
C ALA A 60 -17.15 -7.72 33.76
N SER A 61 -16.41 -8.27 34.68
CA SER A 61 -16.29 -9.71 34.98
C SER A 61 -15.55 -10.55 33.92
N SER A 62 -14.97 -9.92 32.89
CA SER A 62 -13.92 -10.56 32.11
C SER A 62 -12.64 -10.68 32.93
N ASN A 63 -11.76 -11.62 32.54
CA ASN A 63 -10.49 -11.78 33.21
C ASN A 63 -9.74 -10.42 33.25
N VAL A 64 -9.32 -10.01 34.45
CA VAL A 64 -8.68 -8.71 34.69
C VAL A 64 -7.38 -8.52 33.92
N GLN A 65 -6.70 -9.58 33.54
CA GLN A 65 -5.52 -9.51 32.66
C GLN A 65 -5.90 -9.04 31.25
N LEU A 66 -7.09 -9.42 30.74
CA LEU A 66 -7.58 -8.99 29.45
C LEU A 66 -8.12 -7.56 29.46
N THR A 67 -8.55 -7.06 30.61
CA THR A 67 -9.13 -5.71 30.81
C THR A 67 -8.11 -4.71 31.36
N GLU A 68 -6.80 -5.01 31.25
CA GLU A 68 -5.71 -4.19 31.78
C GLU A 68 -5.85 -3.87 33.29
N GLN A 69 -6.31 -4.85 34.06
CA GLN A 69 -6.56 -4.84 35.50
C GLN A 69 -7.82 -4.06 35.93
N SER A 70 -8.69 -3.66 35.03
CA SER A 70 -9.97 -3.01 35.40
C SER A 70 -11.07 -4.01 35.63
N ALA A 71 -11.82 -3.84 36.74
CA ALA A 71 -13.01 -4.60 37.02
C ALA A 71 -14.24 -4.14 36.18
N ASN A 72 -14.20 -2.91 35.64
CA ASN A 72 -15.28 -2.32 34.87
C ASN A 72 -15.29 -2.67 33.38
N GLY A 73 -14.21 -3.34 32.90
CA GLY A 73 -14.07 -3.74 31.50
C GLY A 73 -13.04 -2.95 30.72
N LEU A 74 -13.03 -3.11 29.41
CA LEU A 74 -12.11 -2.44 28.48
C LEU A 74 -12.86 -1.96 27.25
N TYR A 75 -12.49 -0.81 26.76
CA TYR A 75 -12.98 -0.28 25.49
C TYR A 75 -11.85 0.20 24.61
N GLY A 76 -11.95 -0.14 23.34
CA GLY A 76 -11.03 0.34 22.31
C GLY A 76 -11.76 0.68 21.03
N VAL A 77 -11.32 1.75 20.38
CA VAL A 77 -11.71 2.12 19.03
C VAL A 77 -10.50 2.53 18.23
N THR A 78 -10.38 1.96 17.04
CA THR A 78 -9.37 2.36 16.05
C THR A 78 -10.09 2.73 14.77
N LYS A 79 -9.88 3.95 14.31
CA LYS A 79 -10.36 4.41 13.00
C LYS A 79 -9.17 4.59 12.11
N THR A 80 -9.19 3.92 10.95
CA THR A 80 -8.14 4.04 9.93
C THR A 80 -8.78 4.47 8.63
N MET A 81 -8.19 5.46 8.00
CA MET A 81 -8.55 5.92 6.67
C MET A 81 -7.38 5.74 5.74
N ASP A 82 -7.58 4.95 4.69
CA ASP A 82 -6.62 4.78 3.60
C ASP A 82 -7.18 5.44 2.35
N ARG A 83 -6.37 6.27 1.73
CA ARG A 83 -6.69 6.91 0.45
C ARG A 83 -5.56 6.67 -0.53
N GLN A 84 -5.91 6.21 -1.72
CA GLN A 84 -5.01 6.11 -2.85
C GLN A 84 -5.59 6.86 -4.04
N VAL A 85 -4.78 7.74 -4.63
CA VAL A 85 -5.05 8.37 -5.91
C VAL A 85 -3.96 7.94 -6.87
N TYR A 86 -4.35 7.41 -8.01
CA TYR A 86 -3.46 7.01 -9.08
C TYR A 86 -3.93 7.62 -10.39
N GLY A 87 -3.00 8.13 -11.17
CA GLY A 87 -3.26 8.61 -12.51
C GLY A 87 -2.14 8.22 -13.46
N ASP A 88 -2.46 7.93 -14.69
CA ASP A 88 -1.49 7.73 -15.77
C ASP A 88 -1.97 8.33 -17.10
N ALA A 89 -1.01 8.67 -17.91
CA ALA A 89 -1.20 9.05 -19.31
C ALA A 89 -0.20 8.30 -20.17
N LEU A 90 -0.68 7.75 -21.28
CA LEU A 90 0.11 6.95 -22.21
C LEU A 90 -0.10 7.44 -23.65
N LEU A 91 0.98 7.50 -24.37
CA LEU A 91 1.02 7.61 -25.82
C LEU A 91 1.40 6.24 -26.38
N ASN A 92 0.54 5.62 -27.16
CA ASN A 92 0.73 4.30 -27.73
C ASN A 92 0.96 4.45 -29.24
N ILE A 93 2.01 3.81 -29.72
CA ILE A 93 2.43 3.78 -31.11
C ILE A 93 2.40 2.33 -31.58
N ASN A 94 1.69 2.05 -32.66
CA ASN A 94 1.66 0.73 -33.30
C ASN A 94 1.73 0.94 -34.82
N LYS A 95 2.90 0.75 -35.39
CA LYS A 95 3.15 1.06 -36.79
C LYS A 95 3.97 -0.02 -37.46
N THR A 96 3.56 -0.37 -38.66
CA THR A 96 4.33 -1.22 -39.59
C THR A 96 4.98 -0.34 -40.66
N PHE A 97 6.20 -0.67 -41.02
CA PHE A 97 6.97 0.03 -42.05
C PHE A 97 7.33 -0.99 -43.14
N GLY A 98 6.68 -0.86 -44.29
CA GLY A 98 6.75 -1.87 -45.33
C GLY A 98 6.24 -3.23 -44.86
N ASP A 99 6.74 -4.29 -45.44
CA ASP A 99 6.32 -5.66 -45.10
C ASP A 99 7.18 -6.32 -44.03
N ASP A 100 8.32 -5.70 -43.67
CA ASP A 100 9.36 -6.34 -42.86
C ASP A 100 9.41 -5.83 -41.43
N TRP A 101 9.08 -4.57 -41.15
CA TRP A 101 9.28 -3.94 -39.85
C TRP A 101 8.01 -3.61 -39.12
N SER A 102 7.98 -3.92 -37.84
CA SER A 102 6.91 -3.50 -36.93
C SER A 102 7.48 -2.76 -35.72
N LEU A 103 6.81 -1.71 -35.27
CA LEU A 103 7.13 -0.95 -34.08
C LEU A 103 5.89 -0.90 -33.20
N GLN A 104 6.02 -1.40 -31.99
CA GLN A 104 5.08 -1.18 -30.89
C GLN A 104 5.81 -0.40 -29.81
N ALA A 105 5.37 0.80 -29.49
CA ALA A 105 6.00 1.61 -28.47
C ALA A 105 4.94 2.30 -27.60
N ASN A 106 5.27 2.51 -26.34
CA ASN A 106 4.50 3.37 -25.47
C ASN A 106 5.42 4.29 -24.67
N ILE A 107 4.97 5.50 -24.46
CA ILE A 107 5.61 6.50 -23.61
C ILE A 107 4.54 6.96 -22.64
N GLY A 108 4.85 7.00 -21.36
CA GLY A 108 3.87 7.36 -20.37
C GLY A 108 4.46 8.03 -19.14
N ALA A 109 3.55 8.66 -18.41
CA ALA A 109 3.82 9.20 -17.09
C ALA A 109 2.74 8.72 -16.13
N SER A 110 3.10 8.51 -14.89
CA SER A 110 2.16 8.14 -13.83
C SER A 110 2.43 8.89 -12.54
N PHE A 111 1.37 9.02 -11.77
CA PHE A 111 1.39 9.61 -10.43
C PHE A 111 0.62 8.71 -9.47
N SER A 112 1.19 8.47 -8.31
CA SER A 112 0.56 7.73 -7.21
C SER A 112 0.69 8.55 -5.93
N ASP A 113 -0.41 8.73 -5.22
CA ASP A 113 -0.47 9.37 -3.89
C ASP A 113 -1.23 8.44 -2.94
N MET A 114 -0.54 7.97 -1.93
CA MET A 114 -1.08 7.10 -0.89
C MET A 114 -1.01 7.81 0.44
N LYS A 115 -2.14 7.85 1.16
CA LYS A 115 -2.25 8.47 2.47
C LYS A 115 -2.97 7.51 3.42
N ASN A 116 -2.43 7.39 4.62
CA ASN A 116 -3.04 6.69 5.74
C ASN A 116 -3.17 7.66 6.91
N ASP A 117 -4.33 7.66 7.55
CA ASP A 117 -4.58 8.36 8.82
C ASP A 117 -5.21 7.34 9.79
N ALA A 118 -4.67 7.22 10.99
CA ALA A 118 -5.16 6.32 12.01
C ALA A 118 -5.29 7.02 13.36
N LEU A 119 -6.44 6.83 13.99
CA LEU A 119 -6.70 7.26 15.36
C LEU A 119 -7.03 6.03 16.20
N LYS A 120 -6.23 5.77 17.22
CA LYS A 120 -6.39 4.64 18.14
C LYS A 120 -6.56 5.15 19.56
N ILE A 121 -7.66 4.77 20.17
CA ILE A 121 -7.91 4.98 21.60
C ILE A 121 -8.35 3.65 22.18
N ARG A 122 -7.62 3.15 23.17
CA ARG A 122 -7.89 1.86 23.82
C ARG A 122 -7.40 1.91 25.24
N GLY A 123 -8.23 1.49 26.17
CA GLY A 123 -7.82 1.40 27.56
C GLY A 123 -8.86 0.74 28.45
N PRO A 124 -8.48 0.47 29.69
CA PRO A 124 -9.39 0.01 30.72
C PRO A 124 -10.46 1.08 31.02
N ILE A 125 -11.66 0.65 31.32
CA ILE A 125 -12.70 1.54 31.89
C ILE A 125 -12.26 1.90 33.30
N ALA A 126 -12.34 3.18 33.66
CA ALA A 126 -11.95 3.65 34.98
C ALA A 126 -12.75 2.92 36.09
N ASP A 127 -12.08 2.48 37.14
CA ASP A 127 -12.70 1.71 38.23
C ASP A 127 -12.48 2.33 39.62
N GLY A 128 -11.94 3.54 39.66
CA GLY A 128 -11.66 4.28 40.91
C GLY A 128 -10.40 3.84 41.65
N THR A 129 -9.66 2.87 41.10
CA THR A 129 -8.38 2.46 41.73
C THR A 129 -7.31 3.53 41.59
N SER A 130 -6.37 3.57 42.55
CA SER A 130 -5.21 4.47 42.53
C SER A 130 -5.53 5.95 42.40
N GLY A 131 -6.69 6.41 42.94
CA GLY A 131 -7.11 7.81 42.92
C GLY A 131 -7.70 8.31 41.59
N GLU A 132 -7.94 7.43 40.68
CA GLU A 132 -8.65 7.76 39.42
C GLU A 132 -10.14 8.04 39.67
N LYS A 133 -10.79 8.67 38.69
CA LYS A 133 -12.24 8.81 38.67
C LYS A 133 -12.91 7.42 38.68
N GLN A 134 -14.07 7.33 39.35
CA GLN A 134 -14.93 6.17 39.24
C GLN A 134 -15.65 6.21 37.92
N GLY A 135 -15.43 5.20 37.08
CA GLY A 135 -16.18 5.00 35.84
C GLY A 135 -17.37 4.04 36.03
N LEU A 136 -18.19 3.93 35.00
CA LEU A 136 -19.35 3.07 34.97
C LEU A 136 -19.02 1.76 34.25
N ALA A 137 -19.23 0.62 34.92
CA ALA A 137 -19.02 -0.71 34.33
C ALA A 137 -19.86 -0.91 33.05
N ASN A 138 -19.23 -1.48 32.02
CA ASN A 138 -19.90 -1.79 30.74
C ASN A 138 -20.41 -0.56 29.95
N VAL A 139 -20.00 0.65 30.30
CA VAL A 139 -20.29 1.85 29.51
C VAL A 139 -19.11 2.13 28.58
N PHE A 140 -19.24 1.70 27.34
CA PHE A 140 -18.19 1.76 26.32
C PHE A 140 -18.13 3.14 25.67
N ASN A 141 -17.47 4.07 26.32
CA ASN A 141 -17.27 5.44 25.89
C ASN A 141 -15.83 5.88 26.20
N ILE A 142 -15.24 6.67 25.30
CA ILE A 142 -13.87 7.19 25.44
C ILE A 142 -13.69 7.99 26.75
N GLN A 143 -14.72 8.76 27.13
CA GLN A 143 -14.69 9.56 28.35
C GLN A 143 -14.70 8.71 29.64
N ASN A 144 -15.12 7.45 29.53
CA ASN A 144 -15.20 6.52 30.65
C ASN A 144 -13.89 5.73 30.87
N LEU A 145 -12.91 5.93 29.99
CA LEU A 145 -11.61 5.28 30.12
C LEU A 145 -10.78 5.86 31.26
N SER A 146 -9.96 5.02 31.84
CA SER A 146 -8.92 5.39 32.80
C SER A 146 -7.95 6.41 32.18
N ASN A 147 -7.42 7.29 33.02
CA ASN A 147 -6.35 8.21 32.66
C ASN A 147 -4.95 7.62 32.89
N SER A 148 -4.86 6.35 33.28
CA SER A 148 -3.59 5.64 33.50
C SER A 148 -2.78 5.51 32.22
N THR A 149 -1.50 5.17 32.40
CA THR A 149 -0.57 4.87 31.31
C THR A 149 -0.97 3.66 30.46
N LYS A 150 -1.92 2.84 30.94
CA LYS A 150 -2.49 1.71 30.22
C LYS A 150 -3.45 2.14 29.10
N THR A 151 -3.97 3.37 29.15
CA THR A 151 -4.81 3.92 28.09
C THR A 151 -3.96 4.47 26.96
N VAL A 152 -4.00 3.79 25.84
CA VAL A 152 -3.32 4.20 24.60
C VAL A 152 -4.16 5.27 23.91
N ARG A 153 -3.54 6.41 23.62
CA ARG A 153 -4.08 7.49 22.78
C ARG A 153 -3.06 7.79 21.71
N LYS A 154 -3.33 7.35 20.48
CA LYS A 154 -2.37 7.43 19.39
C LYS A 154 -3.04 8.00 18.15
N GLN A 155 -2.41 8.99 17.56
CA GLN A 155 -2.73 9.43 16.21
C GLN A 155 -1.49 9.23 15.35
N GLU A 156 -1.65 8.45 14.31
CA GLU A 156 -0.58 8.07 13.39
C GLU A 156 -1.04 8.31 11.97
N GLY A 157 -0.10 8.55 11.08
CA GLY A 157 -0.40 8.69 9.68
C GLY A 157 0.87 8.76 8.86
N TRP A 158 0.70 8.51 7.57
CA TRP A 158 1.79 8.63 6.61
C TRP A 158 1.24 9.02 5.24
N ARG A 159 2.11 9.62 4.45
CA ARG A 159 1.85 9.91 3.04
C ARG A 159 3.03 9.51 2.20
N GLU A 160 2.76 8.92 1.07
CA GLU A 160 3.74 8.47 0.10
C GLU A 160 3.29 8.87 -1.30
N GLN A 161 4.20 9.50 -2.04
CA GLN A 161 3.96 9.89 -3.42
C GLN A 161 5.05 9.32 -4.31
N THR A 162 4.67 8.91 -5.50
CA THR A 162 5.61 8.50 -6.54
C THR A 162 5.18 9.12 -7.87
N GLN A 163 6.10 9.78 -8.53
CA GLN A 163 5.97 10.23 -9.90
C GLN A 163 6.85 9.36 -10.78
N SER A 164 6.41 9.07 -11.97
CA SER A 164 7.15 8.17 -12.86
C SER A 164 7.01 8.61 -14.31
N ILE A 165 8.10 8.44 -15.06
CA ILE A 165 8.11 8.50 -16.51
C ILE A 165 8.64 7.16 -17.01
N PHE A 166 7.99 6.60 -18.01
CA PHE A 166 8.39 5.31 -18.57
C PHE A 166 8.16 5.26 -20.08
N ALA A 167 8.98 4.44 -20.72
CA ALA A 167 8.84 4.13 -22.11
C ALA A 167 9.14 2.65 -22.35
N SER A 168 8.45 2.07 -23.33
CA SER A 168 8.84 0.77 -23.88
C SER A 168 8.71 0.80 -25.40
N ALA A 169 9.58 0.04 -26.05
CA ALA A 169 9.54 -0.14 -27.49
C ALA A 169 9.88 -1.59 -27.83
N GLU A 170 9.08 -2.19 -28.70
CA GLU A 170 9.37 -3.47 -29.32
C GLU A 170 9.49 -3.25 -30.83
N VAL A 171 10.62 -3.61 -31.37
CA VAL A 171 10.91 -3.58 -32.80
C VAL A 171 10.91 -5.01 -33.31
N GLY A 172 10.02 -5.32 -34.23
CA GLY A 172 9.92 -6.61 -34.91
C GLY A 172 10.49 -6.53 -36.31
N TYR A 173 11.23 -7.56 -36.72
CA TYR A 173 11.75 -7.71 -38.08
C TYR A 173 11.32 -9.05 -38.68
N LYS A 174 10.62 -9.00 -39.81
CA LYS A 174 10.06 -10.15 -40.55
C LYS A 174 9.21 -11.10 -39.72
N GLY A 175 8.57 -10.57 -38.63
CA GLY A 175 7.82 -11.41 -37.71
C GLY A 175 8.66 -12.47 -36.96
N THR A 176 9.98 -12.47 -37.18
CA THR A 176 10.91 -13.48 -36.69
C THR A 176 11.76 -12.99 -35.54
N TYR A 177 12.31 -11.81 -35.64
CA TYR A 177 13.20 -11.21 -34.62
C TYR A 177 12.51 -10.07 -33.92
N TYR A 178 12.65 -10.02 -32.60
CA TYR A 178 12.07 -8.94 -31.78
C TYR A 178 13.09 -8.44 -30.78
N LEU A 179 13.28 -7.12 -30.77
CA LEU A 179 14.04 -6.40 -29.78
C LEU A 179 13.08 -5.60 -28.91
N THR A 180 13.06 -5.85 -27.62
CA THR A 180 12.26 -5.11 -26.65
C THR A 180 13.18 -4.28 -25.78
N LEU A 181 12.92 -2.98 -25.69
CA LEU A 181 13.63 -2.03 -24.81
C LEU A 181 12.61 -1.41 -23.87
N THR A 182 12.93 -1.36 -22.58
CA THR A 182 12.10 -0.62 -21.61
C THR A 182 12.97 0.24 -20.70
N GLY A 183 12.43 1.36 -20.31
CA GLY A 183 13.04 2.25 -19.34
C GLY A 183 11.96 2.91 -18.49
N ARG A 184 12.21 2.97 -17.18
CA ARG A 184 11.34 3.67 -16.24
C ARG A 184 12.21 4.44 -15.26
N ASN A 185 11.80 5.67 -14.97
CA ASN A 185 12.41 6.46 -13.90
C ASN A 185 11.33 6.86 -12.91
N ASP A 186 11.54 6.53 -11.64
CA ASP A 186 10.63 6.82 -10.54
C ASP A 186 11.26 7.84 -9.58
N TRP A 187 10.46 8.82 -9.17
CA TRP A 187 10.77 9.80 -8.14
C TRP A 187 9.87 9.55 -6.91
N PRO A 188 10.23 8.62 -6.03
CA PRO A 188 9.47 8.37 -4.83
C PRO A 188 9.77 9.43 -3.76
N SER A 189 8.73 9.80 -3.00
CA SER A 189 8.85 10.78 -1.91
C SER A 189 9.82 10.36 -0.80
N GLN A 190 10.11 9.06 -0.66
CA GLN A 190 11.09 8.53 0.27
C GLN A 190 12.50 9.09 0.03
N LEU A 191 12.80 9.48 -1.22
CA LEU A 191 14.09 10.08 -1.59
C LEU A 191 14.10 11.61 -1.48
N ALA A 192 13.00 12.25 -1.12
CA ALA A 192 12.87 13.70 -1.04
C ALA A 192 13.42 14.31 0.26
N GLY A 193 14.43 13.72 0.88
CA GLY A 193 15.02 14.21 2.12
C GLY A 193 16.27 15.07 1.89
N PRO A 194 16.63 15.96 2.84
CA PRO A 194 17.83 16.79 2.76
C PRO A 194 19.13 15.99 2.77
N HIS A 195 19.10 14.76 3.28
CA HIS A 195 20.24 13.85 3.38
C HIS A 195 20.25 12.76 2.29
N SER A 196 19.32 12.80 1.34
CA SER A 196 19.27 11.84 0.25
C SER A 196 20.17 12.29 -0.92
N ASN A 197 21.13 11.46 -1.30
CA ASN A 197 21.99 11.67 -2.46
C ASN A 197 21.33 11.26 -3.77
N ALA A 198 20.43 10.27 -3.74
CA ALA A 198 19.66 9.81 -4.88
C ALA A 198 18.24 10.39 -4.82
N LYS A 199 17.76 10.96 -5.93
CA LYS A 199 16.42 11.54 -6.03
C LYS A 199 15.46 10.71 -6.88
N SER A 200 15.97 9.75 -7.61
CA SER A 200 15.21 8.87 -8.50
C SER A 200 15.89 7.53 -8.69
N PHE A 201 15.11 6.57 -9.18
CA PHE A 201 15.58 5.26 -9.61
C PHE A 201 15.28 5.07 -11.08
N PHE A 202 16.28 4.63 -11.83
CA PHE A 202 16.12 4.27 -13.24
C PHE A 202 16.18 2.75 -13.41
N TYR A 203 15.20 2.20 -14.13
CA TYR A 203 15.02 0.78 -14.36
C TYR A 203 15.08 0.47 -15.85
N PRO A 204 16.25 0.12 -16.40
CA PRO A 204 16.36 -0.32 -17.78
C PRO A 204 16.08 -1.81 -17.91
N SER A 205 15.51 -2.20 -19.06
CA SER A 205 15.55 -3.59 -19.49
C SER A 205 15.74 -3.71 -21.00
N VAL A 206 16.32 -4.84 -21.40
CA VAL A 206 16.50 -5.23 -22.79
C VAL A 206 16.10 -6.69 -22.94
N GLY A 207 15.32 -6.99 -23.96
CA GLY A 207 14.92 -8.33 -24.32
C GLY A 207 15.09 -8.62 -25.81
N LEU A 208 15.54 -9.82 -26.11
CA LEU A 208 15.63 -10.34 -27.47
C LEU A 208 14.78 -11.60 -27.56
N SER A 209 14.03 -11.72 -28.65
CA SER A 209 13.34 -12.97 -28.95
C SER A 209 13.37 -13.30 -30.44
N VAL A 210 13.43 -14.59 -30.72
CA VAL A 210 13.50 -15.14 -32.08
C VAL A 210 12.46 -16.25 -32.22
N VAL A 211 11.62 -16.14 -33.22
CA VAL A 211 10.65 -17.18 -33.62
C VAL A 211 11.34 -18.18 -34.53
N LEU A 212 11.88 -19.26 -33.95
CA LEU A 212 12.66 -20.25 -34.64
C LEU A 212 11.81 -21.05 -35.68
N SER A 213 10.52 -21.19 -35.40
CA SER A 213 9.59 -21.84 -36.33
C SER A 213 9.49 -21.18 -37.70
N GLN A 214 9.85 -19.89 -37.80
CA GLN A 214 9.88 -19.19 -39.09
C GLN A 214 11.22 -19.34 -39.84
N LEU A 215 12.26 -19.82 -39.14
CA LEU A 215 13.60 -20.01 -39.68
C LEU A 215 13.85 -21.45 -40.12
N ILE A 216 13.08 -22.40 -39.63
CA ILE A 216 13.27 -23.82 -39.90
C ILE A 216 12.34 -24.23 -41.07
N PRO A 217 12.90 -24.51 -42.29
CA PRO A 217 12.11 -25.05 -43.38
C PRO A 217 11.69 -26.48 -43.04
N ASN A 218 10.48 -26.85 -43.41
CA ASN A 218 9.92 -28.22 -43.24
C ASN A 218 9.84 -28.67 -41.76
N MET A 219 9.24 -27.86 -40.93
CA MET A 219 8.98 -28.24 -39.54
C MET A 219 8.07 -29.46 -39.45
N PRO A 220 8.32 -30.42 -38.53
CA PRO A 220 7.44 -31.56 -38.31
C PRO A 220 6.01 -31.12 -37.98
N GLU A 221 4.99 -31.79 -38.47
CA GLU A 221 3.56 -31.46 -38.25
C GLU A 221 3.18 -31.38 -36.76
N ASN A 222 3.90 -32.12 -35.90
CA ASN A 222 3.68 -32.13 -34.46
C ASN A 222 4.29 -30.91 -33.73
N LEU A 223 5.03 -30.05 -34.43
CA LEU A 223 5.75 -28.92 -33.85
C LEU A 223 5.36 -27.63 -34.58
N SER A 224 4.33 -26.94 -34.09
CA SER A 224 3.75 -25.78 -34.76
C SER A 224 4.42 -24.44 -34.45
N TYR A 225 5.09 -24.32 -33.30
CA TYR A 225 5.66 -23.04 -32.88
C TYR A 225 6.82 -23.19 -31.90
N ILE A 226 7.96 -22.57 -32.23
CA ILE A 226 9.14 -22.48 -31.32
C ILE A 226 9.57 -21.02 -31.25
N LYS A 227 9.64 -20.47 -30.05
CA LYS A 227 10.17 -19.13 -29.80
C LYS A 227 11.22 -19.20 -28.68
N LEU A 228 12.40 -18.67 -28.95
CA LEU A 228 13.46 -18.47 -27.96
C LEU A 228 13.45 -17.02 -27.50
N ARG A 229 13.62 -16.77 -26.20
CA ARG A 229 13.75 -15.41 -25.64
C ARG A 229 14.80 -15.36 -24.55
N GLY A 230 15.49 -14.21 -24.47
CA GLY A 230 16.39 -13.86 -23.38
C GLY A 230 16.19 -12.40 -23.01
N SER A 231 16.28 -12.06 -21.73
CA SER A 231 16.15 -10.68 -21.28
C SER A 231 17.03 -10.39 -20.08
N PHE A 232 17.41 -9.13 -19.97
CA PHE A 232 18.12 -8.58 -18.82
C PHE A 232 17.36 -7.35 -18.32
N ALA A 233 17.20 -7.23 -17.00
CA ALA A 233 16.58 -6.08 -16.37
C ALA A 233 17.32 -5.71 -15.08
N SER A 234 17.42 -4.42 -14.81
CA SER A 234 17.90 -3.89 -13.54
C SER A 234 16.73 -3.23 -12.83
N VAL A 235 16.48 -3.60 -11.57
CA VAL A 235 15.39 -3.05 -10.76
C VAL A 235 15.93 -2.54 -9.44
N GLY A 236 15.32 -1.49 -8.91
CA GLY A 236 15.61 -0.96 -7.59
C GLY A 236 14.34 -0.93 -6.73
N VAL A 237 14.51 -0.90 -5.43
CA VAL A 237 13.41 -0.78 -4.47
C VAL A 237 13.69 0.44 -3.59
N ALA A 238 12.68 1.28 -3.40
CA ALA A 238 12.76 2.36 -2.44
C ALA A 238 12.84 1.80 -1.01
N PHE A 239 13.62 2.45 -0.16
CA PHE A 239 13.68 2.12 1.26
C PHE A 239 12.43 2.62 2.02
N GLU A 240 12.37 2.32 3.30
CA GLU A 240 11.24 2.69 4.16
C GLU A 240 10.99 4.20 4.18
N ARG A 241 9.74 4.57 4.43
CA ARG A 241 9.32 5.97 4.55
C ARG A 241 10.07 6.70 5.65
N TYR A 242 10.39 7.96 5.40
CA TYR A 242 11.01 8.90 6.36
C TYR A 242 12.43 8.58 6.80
N ILE A 243 13.05 7.49 6.35
CA ILE A 243 14.41 7.10 6.77
C ILE A 243 15.48 8.15 6.36
N ALA A 244 15.22 8.91 5.29
CA ALA A 244 16.09 10.00 4.83
C ALA A 244 15.90 11.32 5.62
N ASN A 245 14.98 11.37 6.56
CA ASN A 245 14.69 12.53 7.37
C ASN A 245 14.96 12.23 8.85
N PRO A 246 15.42 13.21 9.64
CA PRO A 246 15.56 13.02 11.07
C PRO A 246 14.19 12.78 11.70
N LEU A 247 14.08 11.73 12.52
CA LEU A 247 12.88 11.38 13.26
C LEU A 247 12.99 11.92 14.67
N TYR A 248 11.90 12.48 15.16
CA TYR A 248 11.78 12.95 16.53
C TYR A 248 10.62 12.23 17.19
N SER A 249 10.82 11.76 18.42
CA SER A 249 9.75 11.22 19.24
C SER A 249 9.31 12.24 20.29
N TRP A 250 8.00 12.35 20.48
CA TRP A 250 7.46 13.15 21.56
C TRP A 250 7.58 12.38 22.88
N ASN A 251 8.22 12.99 23.87
CA ASN A 251 8.30 12.42 25.21
C ASN A 251 7.17 13.03 26.06
N GLU A 252 6.20 12.21 26.44
CA GLU A 252 5.05 12.62 27.24
C GLU A 252 5.42 13.09 28.67
N SER A 253 6.59 12.69 29.15
CA SER A 253 7.04 13.00 30.54
C SER A 253 7.88 14.26 30.67
N GLY A 254 8.05 15.04 29.60
CA GLY A 254 8.84 16.25 29.78
C GLY A 254 9.21 17.01 28.52
N LEU A 255 9.99 18.03 28.72
CA LEU A 255 10.37 19.07 27.77
C LEU A 255 11.59 18.67 26.89
N SER A 256 12.00 17.40 26.89
CA SER A 256 13.17 16.94 26.11
C SER A 256 12.78 16.28 24.82
N TRP A 257 13.41 16.69 23.73
CA TRP A 257 13.35 16.04 22.44
C TRP A 257 14.43 14.96 22.37
N ASN A 258 14.02 13.72 22.13
CA ASN A 258 14.98 12.64 21.83
C ASN A 258 15.12 12.50 20.31
N THR A 259 16.34 12.69 19.83
CA THR A 259 16.71 12.32 18.45
C THR A 259 17.09 10.84 18.44
N GLN A 260 16.48 10.05 17.59
CA GLN A 260 16.91 8.69 17.28
C GLN A 260 17.83 8.67 16.07
#